data_33535524e71346aeb5efb6c1742087dc
#
_entry.id   33535524e71346aeb5efb6c1742087dc
#
_cell.length_a   1.000
_cell.length_b   1.000
_cell.length_c   1.000
_cell.angle_alpha   90.00
_cell.angle_beta   90.00
_cell.angle_gamma   90.00
#
_symmetry.space_group_name_H-M   'P 1'
#
loop_
_entity.id
_entity.type
_entity.pdbx_description
1 polymer ?
#
loop_
_entity_poly.entity_id
_entity_poly.type
_entity_poly.pdbx_seq_one_letter_code
_entity_poly.pdbx_strand_id
1 'polypeptide(L)'
;MKCKLVNKDIRENYTNELLMERGLSPEELQYFLDVPDDSALQDPINLDYIEQAGAMFEYMTTCTNQETIAVIVDSDVDGFTSAAIFIQYLRKWNTVVNIVPILHKGKGHGLSDTYDDVINTHPSFVVIPDAGSNDFEYIEKMAQEFEPPIYFLILDHHIVEPDTHFSDYAVIVNNQLSPNYKNKDLCGAGVTWQFCRYYDSLKGTSYADEFIDLAALGIVSDMMSMLSLENRYIVHTGFKNIQNYFFKALCEKQAFSMGGKVTPITVAFYITPLINAMIRAGSMEEKERCFTAFIDGHQLVPSQKRGAKGTYEEVAIESARECTNARAKQNRVLDKVVEELEIKIAKHDLLSNKILFIRLDDEDFPPELNGLCAMKLAAKYQRPTIVARLNDEGEIKGSSRGLNESELTSFKNFMDESGFFTFTAGHDNACGIGIYDKNLSAFHEYANEKLANVDFGENWYEVNFERIAADQDIEQLIYNIAEHEDLWGQGNPEPLIHIRDINITKHDVQVMGKSADTVKIVKFGIAYMKFHAKQMLEDLAKYDVIKLEVVGRANLNEWMGQYTPQIFISNYQVEDGALAF
;
A
#
# COMPACT_ATOMS: atom_id res chain seq x y z
N MET A 1 -5.96 9.71 -26.21
CA MET A 1 -4.86 9.47 -25.23
C MET A 1 -3.84 10.58 -25.40
N LYS A 2 -3.47 11.29 -24.32
CA LYS A 2 -2.40 12.31 -24.32
C LYS A 2 -1.22 11.80 -23.51
N CYS A 3 -0.03 11.93 -24.07
CA CYS A 3 1.21 11.54 -23.40
C CYS A 3 2.14 12.74 -23.29
N LYS A 4 2.75 12.89 -22.12
CA LYS A 4 3.75 13.92 -21.85
C LYS A 4 5.03 13.22 -21.36
N LEU A 5 6.10 13.36 -22.09
CA LEU A 5 7.41 12.91 -21.62
C LEU A 5 7.82 13.80 -20.43
N VAL A 6 8.04 13.19 -19.27
CA VAL A 6 8.36 13.92 -18.03
C VAL A 6 9.86 14.06 -17.81
N ASN A 7 10.64 13.23 -18.48
CA ASN A 7 12.09 13.21 -18.42
C ASN A 7 12.70 13.79 -19.71
N LYS A 8 14.02 14.04 -19.72
CA LYS A 8 14.75 14.18 -20.99
C LYS A 8 14.65 12.87 -21.80
N ASP A 9 14.86 12.93 -23.12
CA ASP A 9 14.86 11.73 -23.97
C ASP A 9 16.09 10.85 -23.68
N ILE A 10 15.91 9.85 -22.82
CA ILE A 10 16.95 8.90 -22.41
C ILE A 10 17.07 7.82 -23.49
N ARG A 11 18.28 7.61 -24.06
CA ARG A 11 18.56 6.66 -25.14
C ARG A 11 19.55 5.55 -24.78
N GLU A 12 20.18 5.63 -23.61
CA GLU A 12 21.12 4.63 -23.09
C GLU A 12 21.11 4.64 -21.57
N ASN A 13 21.59 3.59 -20.92
CA ASN A 13 21.62 3.47 -19.45
C ASN A 13 20.27 3.81 -18.79
N TYR A 14 19.17 3.31 -19.36
CA TYR A 14 17.80 3.76 -19.12
C TYR A 14 17.41 3.81 -17.65
N THR A 15 17.64 2.74 -16.89
CA THR A 15 17.33 2.66 -15.46
C THR A 15 18.22 3.64 -14.67
N ASN A 16 19.52 3.70 -14.95
CA ASN A 16 20.44 4.55 -14.23
C ASN A 16 20.11 6.04 -14.42
N GLU A 17 19.91 6.47 -15.67
CA GLU A 17 19.57 7.85 -16.00
C GLU A 17 18.22 8.24 -15.38
N LEU A 18 17.23 7.33 -15.42
CA LEU A 18 15.93 7.56 -14.81
C LEU A 18 16.02 7.73 -13.29
N LEU A 19 16.80 6.88 -12.61
CA LEU A 19 16.98 6.95 -11.17
C LEU A 19 17.73 8.22 -10.74
N MET A 20 18.73 8.66 -11.52
CA MET A 20 19.40 9.94 -11.29
C MET A 20 18.44 11.12 -11.46
N GLU A 21 17.56 11.09 -12.47
CA GLU A 21 16.52 12.12 -12.63
C GLU A 21 15.48 12.12 -11.48
N ARG A 22 15.30 10.97 -10.82
CA ARG A 22 14.48 10.83 -9.60
C ARG A 22 15.21 11.27 -8.33
N GLY A 23 16.47 11.71 -8.43
CA GLY A 23 17.20 12.36 -7.36
C GLY A 23 18.34 11.56 -6.72
N LEU A 24 18.62 10.32 -7.19
CA LEU A 24 19.77 9.57 -6.69
C LEU A 24 21.09 10.16 -7.23
N SER A 25 22.05 10.38 -6.35
CA SER A 25 23.43 10.69 -6.76
C SER A 25 24.10 9.46 -7.39
N PRO A 26 25.20 9.61 -8.15
CA PRO A 26 25.90 8.46 -8.72
C PRO A 26 26.39 7.44 -7.69
N GLU A 27 26.73 7.88 -6.48
CA GLU A 27 27.16 7.01 -5.38
C GLU A 27 25.97 6.22 -4.81
N GLU A 28 24.84 6.90 -4.56
CA GLU A 28 23.60 6.27 -4.10
C GLU A 28 23.04 5.31 -5.14
N LEU A 29 23.13 5.65 -6.43
CA LEU A 29 22.69 4.81 -7.53
C LEU A 29 23.38 3.45 -7.53
N GLN A 30 24.72 3.42 -7.38
CA GLN A 30 25.46 2.16 -7.34
C GLN A 30 25.00 1.29 -6.18
N TYR A 31 24.84 1.89 -4.99
CA TYR A 31 24.30 1.18 -3.83
C TYR A 31 22.87 0.68 -4.08
N PHE A 32 22.02 1.53 -4.64
CA PHE A 32 20.60 1.24 -4.89
C PHE A 32 20.39 0.03 -5.82
N LEU A 33 21.26 -0.10 -6.83
CA LEU A 33 21.21 -1.22 -7.78
C LEU A 33 21.71 -2.53 -7.17
N ASP A 34 22.86 -2.50 -6.49
CA ASP A 34 23.57 -3.71 -6.06
C ASP A 34 23.21 -4.15 -4.64
N VAL A 35 22.83 -3.21 -3.75
CA VAL A 35 22.60 -3.45 -2.31
C VAL A 35 23.68 -4.37 -1.71
N PRO A 36 24.95 -3.94 -1.70
CA PRO A 36 26.08 -4.82 -1.41
C PRO A 36 26.18 -5.21 0.06
N ASP A 37 25.72 -4.35 0.97
CA ASP A 37 25.84 -4.50 2.42
C ASP A 37 24.80 -3.64 3.17
N ASP A 38 24.92 -3.57 4.49
CA ASP A 38 24.01 -2.83 5.39
C ASP A 38 24.42 -1.35 5.61
N SER A 39 25.35 -0.82 4.84
CA SER A 39 25.87 0.55 5.02
C SER A 39 24.83 1.65 4.81
N ALA A 40 23.70 1.35 4.16
CA ALA A 40 22.58 2.28 4.04
C ALA A 40 21.71 2.38 5.29
N LEU A 41 21.82 1.43 6.21
CA LEU A 41 21.06 1.46 7.44
C LEU A 41 21.51 2.62 8.31
N GLN A 42 20.55 3.37 8.81
CA GLN A 42 20.84 4.40 9.82
C GLN A 42 21.26 3.73 11.12
N ASP A 43 22.15 4.40 11.86
CA ASP A 43 22.45 3.96 13.23
C ASP A 43 21.22 4.24 14.11
N PRO A 44 20.65 3.22 14.77
CA PRO A 44 19.47 3.40 15.61
C PRO A 44 19.66 4.40 16.75
N ILE A 45 20.90 4.67 17.17
CA ILE A 45 21.21 5.67 18.21
C ILE A 45 20.78 7.09 17.81
N ASN A 46 20.56 7.35 16.52
CA ASN A 46 20.08 8.62 16.01
C ASN A 46 18.56 8.85 16.21
N LEU A 47 17.84 7.81 16.64
CA LEU A 47 16.45 7.94 17.09
C LEU A 47 16.43 8.53 18.51
N ASP A 48 15.78 9.65 18.68
CA ASP A 48 15.67 10.28 19.99
C ASP A 48 14.93 9.36 20.97
N TYR A 49 15.35 9.35 22.23
CA TYR A 49 14.84 8.51 23.32
C TYR A 49 15.03 6.99 23.14
N ILE A 50 15.82 6.52 22.18
CA ILE A 50 16.08 5.09 21.96
C ILE A 50 16.79 4.44 23.17
N GLU A 51 17.67 5.19 23.87
CA GLU A 51 18.35 4.70 25.07
C GLU A 51 17.37 4.47 26.24
N GLN A 52 16.42 5.40 26.43
CA GLN A 52 15.37 5.26 27.43
C GLN A 52 14.42 4.11 27.09
N ALA A 53 14.08 3.95 25.81
CA ALA A 53 13.30 2.81 25.31
C ALA A 53 14.02 1.49 25.58
N GLY A 54 15.33 1.42 25.33
CA GLY A 54 16.16 0.26 25.65
C GLY A 54 16.20 -0.06 27.14
N ALA A 55 16.29 0.95 28.00
CA ALA A 55 16.24 0.77 29.45
C ALA A 55 14.87 0.24 29.93
N MET A 56 13.78 0.75 29.35
CA MET A 56 12.42 0.25 29.64
C MET A 56 12.26 -1.20 29.16
N PHE A 57 12.75 -1.53 27.98
CA PHE A 57 12.71 -2.89 27.45
C PHE A 57 13.56 -3.86 28.32
N GLU A 58 14.75 -3.44 28.80
CA GLU A 58 15.55 -4.20 29.73
C GLU A 58 14.74 -4.60 30.97
N TYR A 59 13.92 -3.68 31.48
CA TYR A 59 13.02 -4.00 32.60
C TYR A 59 11.95 -5.02 32.18
N MET A 60 11.35 -4.89 31.01
CA MET A 60 10.39 -5.86 30.48
C MET A 60 10.99 -7.27 30.34
N THR A 61 12.28 -7.38 30.05
CA THR A 61 12.96 -8.69 29.97
C THR A 61 13.10 -9.40 31.33
N THR A 62 12.93 -8.66 32.41
CA THR A 62 13.00 -9.22 33.81
C THR A 62 11.61 -9.47 34.42
N CYS A 63 10.53 -9.10 33.74
CA CYS A 63 9.16 -9.33 34.19
C CYS A 63 8.86 -10.81 34.35
N THR A 64 8.02 -11.14 35.33
CA THR A 64 7.55 -12.50 35.62
C THR A 64 6.18 -12.75 34.96
N ASN A 65 5.63 -13.93 35.16
CA ASN A 65 4.26 -14.24 34.70
C ASN A 65 3.14 -13.54 35.52
N GLN A 66 3.48 -12.76 36.52
CA GLN A 66 2.54 -11.94 37.28
C GLN A 66 2.36 -10.54 36.67
N GLU A 67 3.33 -10.11 35.85
CA GLU A 67 3.24 -8.86 35.11
C GLU A 67 2.66 -9.09 33.73
N THR A 68 1.86 -8.14 33.28
CA THR A 68 1.26 -8.14 31.94
C THR A 68 1.84 -6.99 31.13
N ILE A 69 2.21 -7.29 29.88
CA ILE A 69 2.57 -6.30 28.87
C ILE A 69 1.46 -6.30 27.83
N ALA A 70 0.67 -5.22 27.78
CA ALA A 70 -0.31 -5.03 26.74
C ALA A 70 0.39 -4.46 25.48
N VAL A 71 0.13 -5.04 24.32
CA VAL A 71 0.68 -4.58 23.04
C VAL A 71 -0.47 -4.20 22.12
N ILE A 72 -0.57 -2.93 21.76
CA ILE A 72 -1.59 -2.45 20.82
C ILE A 72 -1.19 -2.91 19.42
N VAL A 73 -2.16 -3.42 18.68
CA VAL A 73 -2.00 -3.86 17.29
C VAL A 73 -2.85 -2.94 16.41
N ASP A 74 -2.20 -1.98 15.77
CA ASP A 74 -2.92 -1.01 14.93
C ASP A 74 -3.63 -1.69 13.75
N SER A 75 -4.67 -1.03 13.21
CA SER A 75 -5.66 -1.68 12.33
C SER A 75 -5.27 -1.71 10.85
N ASP A 76 -4.00 -1.96 10.56
CA ASP A 76 -3.49 -2.21 9.21
C ASP A 76 -2.29 -3.18 9.21
N VAL A 77 -1.65 -3.33 8.04
CA VAL A 77 -0.55 -4.31 7.91
C VAL A 77 0.70 -3.86 8.64
N ASP A 78 0.99 -2.54 8.66
CA ASP A 78 2.15 -2.01 9.37
C ASP A 78 2.01 -2.21 10.88
N GLY A 79 0.84 -1.90 11.45
CA GLY A 79 0.54 -2.16 12.87
C GLY A 79 0.64 -3.64 13.23
N PHE A 80 0.12 -4.54 12.37
CA PHE A 80 0.24 -5.99 12.60
C PHE A 80 1.69 -6.47 12.55
N THR A 81 2.48 -5.99 11.59
CA THR A 81 3.90 -6.38 11.47
C THR A 81 4.75 -5.77 12.57
N SER A 82 4.51 -4.51 12.94
CA SER A 82 5.17 -3.81 14.06
C SER A 82 4.98 -4.55 15.38
N ALA A 83 3.73 -4.85 15.72
CA ALA A 83 3.41 -5.57 16.94
C ALA A 83 3.96 -7.01 16.92
N ALA A 84 3.94 -7.67 15.77
CA ALA A 84 4.50 -9.02 15.63
C ALA A 84 6.03 -9.03 15.81
N ILE A 85 6.74 -8.04 15.25
CA ILE A 85 8.20 -7.87 15.48
C ILE A 85 8.45 -7.70 16.97
N PHE A 86 7.78 -6.74 17.63
CA PHE A 86 8.02 -6.46 19.04
C PHE A 86 7.77 -7.69 19.93
N ILE A 87 6.60 -8.35 19.76
CA ILE A 87 6.24 -9.53 20.59
C ILE A 87 7.22 -10.67 20.39
N GLN A 88 7.59 -11.00 19.16
CA GLN A 88 8.51 -12.08 18.88
C GLN A 88 9.92 -11.75 19.37
N TYR A 89 10.35 -10.49 19.23
CA TYR A 89 11.64 -10.05 19.74
C TYR A 89 11.69 -10.10 21.28
N LEU A 90 10.65 -9.62 21.98
CA LEU A 90 10.57 -9.73 23.44
C LEU A 90 10.62 -11.20 23.88
N ARG A 91 9.96 -12.11 23.16
CA ARG A 91 10.00 -13.56 23.46
C ARG A 91 11.40 -14.19 23.32
N LYS A 92 12.34 -13.58 22.58
CA LYS A 92 13.75 -14.03 22.56
C LYS A 92 14.44 -13.81 23.89
N TRP A 93 13.99 -12.82 24.66
CA TRP A 93 14.58 -12.40 25.94
C TRP A 93 13.77 -12.89 27.15
N ASN A 94 12.47 -12.94 27.02
CA ASN A 94 11.57 -13.31 28.11
C ASN A 94 10.41 -14.18 27.59
N THR A 95 10.40 -15.45 27.98
CA THR A 95 9.38 -16.43 27.59
C THR A 95 8.28 -16.63 28.63
N VAL A 96 8.37 -15.95 29.78
CA VAL A 96 7.45 -16.18 30.91
C VAL A 96 6.49 -15.04 31.17
N VAL A 97 6.83 -13.79 30.76
CA VAL A 97 5.96 -12.63 30.91
C VAL A 97 4.65 -12.81 30.14
N ASN A 98 3.56 -12.36 30.74
CA ASN A 98 2.25 -12.40 30.07
C ASN A 98 2.18 -11.26 29.04
N ILE A 99 2.10 -11.59 27.74
CA ILE A 99 1.94 -10.61 26.65
C ILE A 99 0.53 -10.72 26.12
N VAL A 100 -0.22 -9.60 26.14
CA VAL A 100 -1.60 -9.53 25.68
C VAL A 100 -1.67 -8.57 24.48
N PRO A 101 -1.81 -9.09 23.25
CA PRO A 101 -2.09 -8.25 22.10
C PRO A 101 -3.53 -7.70 22.16
N ILE A 102 -3.68 -6.40 21.91
CA ILE A 102 -4.97 -5.70 21.89
C ILE A 102 -5.24 -5.27 20.45
N LEU A 103 -6.22 -5.88 19.81
CA LEU A 103 -6.62 -5.60 18.44
C LEU A 103 -7.82 -4.65 18.40
N HIS A 104 -7.82 -3.73 17.46
CA HIS A 104 -8.96 -2.84 17.21
C HIS A 104 -10.18 -3.60 16.68
N LYS A 105 -11.36 -3.25 17.19
CA LYS A 105 -12.63 -3.86 16.74
C LYS A 105 -13.00 -3.42 15.32
N GLY A 106 -12.76 -2.15 15.01
CA GLY A 106 -13.00 -1.52 13.70
C GLY A 106 -11.72 -1.06 13.01
N LYS A 107 -11.81 0.04 12.28
CA LYS A 107 -10.66 0.81 11.77
C LYS A 107 -10.28 1.82 12.85
N GLY A 108 -9.70 1.34 13.93
CA GLY A 108 -9.16 2.16 15.00
C GLY A 108 -7.69 2.48 14.79
N HIS A 109 -7.19 3.47 15.52
CA HIS A 109 -5.80 3.88 15.52
C HIS A 109 -5.44 4.38 16.92
N GLY A 110 -4.30 3.95 17.46
CA GLY A 110 -3.83 4.35 18.77
C GLY A 110 -4.72 3.87 19.93
N LEU A 111 -4.87 4.69 20.97
CA LEU A 111 -5.48 4.30 22.26
C LEU A 111 -7.00 4.56 22.36
N SER A 112 -7.59 5.39 21.50
CA SER A 112 -8.94 5.93 21.71
C SER A 112 -10.03 4.87 21.86
N ASP A 113 -10.03 3.84 21.00
CA ASP A 113 -11.05 2.78 20.98
C ASP A 113 -10.59 1.47 21.65
N THR A 114 -9.34 1.42 22.13
CA THR A 114 -8.76 0.29 22.87
C THR A 114 -8.66 0.54 24.38
N TYR A 115 -9.03 1.75 24.84
CA TYR A 115 -8.87 2.19 26.22
C TYR A 115 -9.36 1.16 27.25
N ASP A 116 -10.64 0.77 27.18
CA ASP A 116 -11.23 -0.17 28.14
C ASP A 116 -10.61 -1.57 28.04
N ASP A 117 -10.25 -2.00 26.81
CA ASP A 117 -9.63 -3.31 26.61
C ASP A 117 -8.22 -3.33 27.26
N VAL A 118 -7.44 -2.23 27.17
CA VAL A 118 -6.14 -2.09 27.85
C VAL A 118 -6.30 -2.11 29.37
N ILE A 119 -7.18 -1.26 29.92
CA ILE A 119 -7.43 -1.19 31.37
C ILE A 119 -7.81 -2.55 31.96
N ASN A 120 -8.65 -3.30 31.26
CA ASN A 120 -9.10 -4.63 31.71
C ASN A 120 -7.97 -5.67 31.77
N THR A 121 -6.82 -5.46 31.12
CA THR A 121 -5.69 -6.38 31.21
C THR A 121 -4.84 -6.16 32.47
N HIS A 122 -5.04 -5.06 33.19
CA HIS A 122 -4.20 -4.64 34.33
C HIS A 122 -2.71 -4.67 33.98
N PRO A 123 -2.25 -3.93 32.96
CA PRO A 123 -0.90 -4.05 32.46
C PRO A 123 0.11 -3.34 33.37
N SER A 124 1.34 -3.86 33.44
CA SER A 124 2.48 -3.13 34.00
C SER A 124 3.10 -2.19 32.97
N PHE A 125 3.04 -2.57 31.69
CA PHE A 125 3.50 -1.79 30.54
C PHE A 125 2.50 -1.87 29.40
N VAL A 126 2.38 -0.77 28.67
CA VAL A 126 1.67 -0.71 27.38
C VAL A 126 2.69 -0.41 26.29
N VAL A 127 2.72 -1.21 25.26
CA VAL A 127 3.58 -0.97 24.08
C VAL A 127 2.69 -0.67 22.89
N ILE A 128 3.00 0.40 22.20
CA ILE A 128 2.22 0.89 21.07
C ILE A 128 3.16 1.01 19.86
N PRO A 129 3.33 -0.06 19.09
CA PRO A 129 4.03 0.01 17.83
C PRO A 129 3.12 0.59 16.75
N ASP A 130 3.66 1.50 15.92
CA ASP A 130 2.98 2.11 14.78
C ASP A 130 1.85 3.10 15.13
N ALA A 131 1.75 3.58 16.35
CA ALA A 131 0.77 4.57 16.77
C ALA A 131 1.17 5.24 18.08
N GLY A 132 0.37 6.20 18.54
CA GLY A 132 0.38 6.70 19.93
C GLY A 132 1.16 7.99 20.15
N SER A 133 1.92 8.50 19.19
CA SER A 133 2.66 9.76 19.35
C SER A 133 1.77 10.99 19.65
N ASN A 134 0.50 10.91 19.28
CA ASN A 134 -0.48 11.99 19.51
C ASN A 134 -1.50 11.67 20.63
N ASP A 135 -1.33 10.58 21.38
CA ASP A 135 -2.33 10.05 22.32
C ASP A 135 -2.14 10.54 23.78
N PHE A 136 -1.52 11.71 23.97
CA PHE A 136 -1.15 12.26 25.29
C PHE A 136 -2.30 12.15 26.33
N GLU A 137 -3.52 12.59 25.98
CA GLU A 137 -4.64 12.60 26.91
C GLU A 137 -5.03 11.21 27.41
N TYR A 138 -5.00 10.22 26.51
CA TYR A 138 -5.28 8.82 26.86
C TYR A 138 -4.18 8.22 27.73
N ILE A 139 -2.90 8.51 27.40
CA ILE A 139 -1.74 8.06 28.18
C ILE A 139 -1.81 8.58 29.60
N GLU A 140 -2.00 9.89 29.78
CA GLU A 140 -2.11 10.50 31.11
C GLU A 140 -3.27 9.91 31.92
N LYS A 141 -4.42 9.77 31.29
CA LYS A 141 -5.61 9.22 31.96
C LYS A 141 -5.39 7.77 32.37
N MET A 142 -4.87 6.91 31.49
CA MET A 142 -4.61 5.52 31.79
C MET A 142 -3.54 5.35 32.89
N ALA A 143 -2.43 6.11 32.79
CA ALA A 143 -1.36 6.02 33.77
C ALA A 143 -1.84 6.30 35.19
N GLN A 144 -2.76 7.26 35.37
CA GLN A 144 -3.31 7.66 36.68
C GLN A 144 -4.38 6.71 37.23
N GLU A 145 -4.90 5.79 36.44
CA GLU A 145 -5.87 4.78 36.92
C GLU A 145 -5.22 3.64 37.74
N PHE A 146 -3.90 3.54 37.70
CA PHE A 146 -3.15 2.48 38.38
C PHE A 146 -2.21 2.99 39.46
N GLU A 147 -2.00 2.19 40.50
CA GLU A 147 -1.00 2.45 41.55
C GLU A 147 -0.16 1.17 41.78
N PRO A 148 1.12 1.15 41.39
CA PRO A 148 1.88 2.23 40.73
C PRO A 148 1.36 2.55 39.31
N PRO A 149 1.67 3.76 38.78
CA PRO A 149 1.31 4.12 37.41
C PRO A 149 1.86 3.16 36.38
N ILE A 150 1.15 2.94 35.29
CA ILE A 150 1.64 2.17 34.13
C ILE A 150 2.50 3.05 33.22
N TYR A 151 3.43 2.44 32.50
CA TYR A 151 4.34 3.12 31.59
C TYR A 151 4.14 2.68 30.16
N PHE A 152 4.39 3.59 29.21
CA PHE A 152 4.13 3.39 27.79
C PHE A 152 5.45 3.43 27.00
N LEU A 153 5.64 2.45 26.13
CA LEU A 153 6.67 2.45 25.10
C LEU A 153 5.99 2.63 23.72
N ILE A 154 6.29 3.72 23.05
CA ILE A 154 5.72 4.09 21.76
C ILE A 154 6.83 4.01 20.72
N LEU A 155 6.62 3.21 19.67
CA LEU A 155 7.54 3.01 18.55
C LEU A 155 6.79 3.39 17.27
N ASP A 156 6.82 4.67 16.89
CA ASP A 156 5.90 5.25 15.93
C ASP A 156 6.64 6.02 14.82
N HIS A 157 5.94 6.33 13.74
CA HIS A 157 6.47 7.08 12.60
C HIS A 157 5.53 8.21 12.13
N HIS A 158 4.36 8.32 12.73
CA HIS A 158 3.37 9.33 12.36
C HIS A 158 3.86 10.73 12.66
N ILE A 159 3.38 11.69 11.85
CA ILE A 159 3.63 13.11 12.09
C ILE A 159 2.96 13.51 13.40
N VAL A 160 3.75 14.19 14.25
CA VAL A 160 3.26 14.71 15.53
C VAL A 160 2.69 16.10 15.31
N GLU A 161 1.50 16.34 15.85
CA GLU A 161 0.85 17.64 15.77
C GLU A 161 1.63 18.70 16.57
N PRO A 162 1.70 19.96 16.08
CA PRO A 162 2.55 20.99 16.68
C PRO A 162 2.27 21.29 18.17
N ASP A 163 1.03 21.08 18.59
CA ASP A 163 0.58 21.37 19.97
C ASP A 163 0.54 20.10 20.85
N THR A 164 1.11 18.98 20.36
CA THR A 164 1.16 17.73 21.15
C THR A 164 2.08 17.88 22.35
N HIS A 165 1.56 17.54 23.52
CA HIS A 165 2.34 17.39 24.74
C HIS A 165 2.81 15.97 24.90
N PHE A 166 3.95 15.76 25.57
CA PHE A 166 4.49 14.44 25.86
C PHE A 166 4.32 14.13 27.35
N SER A 167 3.92 12.90 27.64
CA SER A 167 3.67 12.43 28.99
C SER A 167 4.98 11.95 29.65
N ASP A 168 5.14 12.23 30.95
CA ASP A 168 6.22 11.66 31.75
C ASP A 168 6.10 10.13 31.94
N TYR A 169 4.94 9.56 31.60
CA TYR A 169 4.68 8.11 31.64
C TYR A 169 5.02 7.40 30.34
N ALA A 170 5.39 8.13 29.26
CA ALA A 170 5.67 7.55 27.96
C ALA A 170 7.10 7.80 27.49
N VAL A 171 7.70 6.77 26.91
CA VAL A 171 8.91 6.91 26.09
C VAL A 171 8.50 6.76 24.62
N ILE A 172 8.73 7.81 23.83
CA ILE A 172 8.33 7.90 22.42
C ILE A 172 9.58 7.88 21.54
N VAL A 173 9.74 6.82 20.77
CA VAL A 173 10.73 6.72 19.70
C VAL A 173 10.01 6.92 18.38
N ASN A 174 10.32 8.02 17.69
CA ASN A 174 9.67 8.38 16.44
C ASN A 174 10.69 9.03 15.51
N ASN A 175 10.80 8.51 14.27
CA ASN A 175 11.75 9.02 13.28
C ASN A 175 11.41 10.47 12.85
N GLN A 176 10.14 10.89 12.87
CA GLN A 176 9.75 12.27 12.56
C GLN A 176 10.28 13.26 13.62
N LEU A 177 10.27 12.86 14.89
CA LEU A 177 10.75 13.66 16.02
C LEU A 177 12.28 13.66 16.17
N SER A 178 12.98 12.77 15.50
CA SER A 178 14.42 12.52 15.65
C SER A 178 15.23 13.24 14.56
N PRO A 179 15.72 14.48 14.78
CA PRO A 179 16.34 15.29 13.73
C PRO A 179 17.61 14.67 13.14
N ASN A 180 18.31 13.83 13.91
CA ASN A 180 19.52 13.14 13.47
C ASN A 180 19.24 11.86 12.67
N TYR A 181 18.03 11.31 12.75
CA TYR A 181 17.61 10.19 11.95
C TYR A 181 17.10 10.68 10.59
N LYS A 182 17.84 10.36 9.52
CA LYS A 182 17.62 11.01 8.20
C LYS A 182 16.42 10.44 7.46
N ASN A 183 16.15 9.12 7.62
CA ASN A 183 15.04 8.49 6.90
C ASN A 183 13.70 8.83 7.55
N LYS A 184 12.99 9.78 6.96
CA LYS A 184 11.64 10.17 7.39
C LYS A 184 10.54 9.32 6.75
N ASP A 185 10.90 8.51 5.76
CA ASP A 185 10.01 7.57 5.06
C ASP A 185 10.07 6.15 5.67
N LEU A 186 10.43 6.00 6.94
CA LEU A 186 10.41 4.71 7.63
C LEU A 186 9.06 4.52 8.32
N CYS A 187 8.45 3.35 8.18
CA CYS A 187 7.17 2.98 8.78
C CYS A 187 7.30 2.46 10.22
N GLY A 188 6.19 2.21 10.93
CA GLY A 188 6.18 1.71 12.30
C GLY A 188 6.91 0.38 12.48
N ALA A 189 6.76 -0.57 11.55
CA ALA A 189 7.53 -1.83 11.57
C ALA A 189 9.03 -1.58 11.40
N GLY A 190 9.40 -0.61 10.58
CA GLY A 190 10.80 -0.20 10.41
C GLY A 190 11.36 0.43 11.69
N VAL A 191 10.65 1.32 12.37
CA VAL A 191 11.05 1.93 13.65
C VAL A 191 11.17 0.84 14.72
N THR A 192 10.21 -0.07 14.80
CA THR A 192 10.23 -1.19 15.76
C THR A 192 11.43 -2.11 15.49
N TRP A 193 11.72 -2.40 14.22
CA TRP A 193 12.87 -3.20 13.85
C TRP A 193 14.21 -2.51 14.20
N GLN A 194 14.31 -1.19 13.97
CA GLN A 194 15.48 -0.40 14.37
C GLN A 194 15.67 -0.37 15.89
N PHE A 195 14.57 -0.30 16.65
CA PHE A 195 14.62 -0.46 18.10
C PHE A 195 15.20 -1.83 18.50
N CYS A 196 14.79 -2.92 17.85
CA CYS A 196 15.35 -4.25 18.10
C CYS A 196 16.85 -4.31 17.77
N ARG A 197 17.29 -3.70 16.66
CA ARG A 197 18.71 -3.59 16.30
C ARG A 197 19.52 -2.80 17.35
N TYR A 198 18.96 -1.70 17.85
CA TYR A 198 19.59 -0.96 18.94
C TYR A 198 19.84 -1.87 20.16
N TYR A 199 18.81 -2.60 20.60
CA TYR A 199 18.95 -3.46 21.77
C TYR A 199 19.89 -4.63 21.51
N ASP A 200 19.89 -5.21 20.32
CA ASP A 200 20.89 -6.22 19.91
C ASP A 200 22.32 -5.68 20.01
N SER A 201 22.56 -4.44 19.60
CA SER A 201 23.88 -3.81 19.69
C SER A 201 24.39 -3.69 21.13
N LEU A 202 23.48 -3.43 22.08
CA LEU A 202 23.82 -3.40 23.51
C LEU A 202 24.18 -4.78 24.08
N LYS A 203 23.58 -5.84 23.54
CA LYS A 203 23.71 -7.22 24.04
C LYS A 203 24.70 -8.06 23.24
N GLY A 204 25.15 -7.56 22.07
CA GLY A 204 26.02 -8.31 21.15
C GLY A 204 25.30 -9.50 20.50
N THR A 205 24.01 -9.34 20.18
CA THR A 205 23.17 -10.32 19.48
C THR A 205 22.73 -9.79 18.12
N SER A 206 22.01 -10.61 17.33
CA SER A 206 21.45 -10.25 16.03
C SER A 206 20.04 -10.83 15.84
N TYR A 207 19.24 -10.86 16.90
CA TYR A 207 17.87 -11.40 16.82
C TYR A 207 16.95 -10.57 15.94
N ALA A 208 17.21 -9.26 15.78
CA ALA A 208 16.43 -8.37 14.92
C ALA A 208 16.45 -8.84 13.45
N ASP A 209 17.55 -9.45 12.99
CA ASP A 209 17.69 -9.91 11.60
C ASP A 209 16.63 -10.95 11.20
N GLU A 210 16.08 -11.68 12.19
CA GLU A 210 15.02 -12.67 11.94
C GLU A 210 13.68 -12.03 11.54
N PHE A 211 13.51 -10.71 11.69
CA PHE A 211 12.26 -10.00 11.49
C PHE A 211 12.34 -8.96 10.38
N ILE A 212 13.43 -8.90 9.62
CA ILE A 212 13.62 -7.92 8.54
C ILE A 212 12.56 -8.05 7.43
N ASP A 213 12.04 -9.25 7.20
CA ASP A 213 10.97 -9.50 6.22
C ASP A 213 9.62 -8.90 6.65
N LEU A 214 9.33 -8.87 7.96
CA LEU A 214 8.16 -8.18 8.50
C LEU A 214 8.33 -6.66 8.42
N ALA A 215 9.51 -6.11 8.70
CA ALA A 215 9.81 -4.70 8.48
C ALA A 215 9.64 -4.33 6.99
N ALA A 216 10.12 -5.18 6.08
CA ALA A 216 9.94 -5.02 4.64
C ALA A 216 8.47 -5.04 4.21
N LEU A 217 7.66 -5.94 4.80
CA LEU A 217 6.22 -6.00 4.55
C LEU A 217 5.51 -4.73 5.04
N GLY A 218 5.86 -4.21 6.23
CA GLY A 218 5.38 -2.95 6.76
C GLY A 218 5.68 -1.78 5.80
N ILE A 219 6.96 -1.60 5.43
CA ILE A 219 7.41 -0.55 4.50
C ILE A 219 6.59 -0.53 3.19
N VAL A 220 6.38 -1.70 2.59
CA VAL A 220 5.64 -1.78 1.33
C VAL A 220 4.14 -1.57 1.53
N SER A 221 3.58 -2.05 2.63
CA SER A 221 2.14 -1.94 2.89
C SER A 221 1.70 -0.56 3.32
N ASP A 222 2.55 0.18 4.02
CA ASP A 222 2.32 1.57 4.40
C ASP A 222 2.81 2.57 3.34
N MET A 223 3.14 2.07 2.15
CA MET A 223 3.49 2.86 0.97
C MET A 223 4.68 3.82 1.20
N MET A 224 5.68 3.39 1.96
CA MET A 224 6.90 4.15 2.18
C MET A 224 7.77 4.24 0.92
N SER A 225 8.52 5.34 0.79
CA SER A 225 9.33 5.59 -0.40
C SER A 225 10.41 4.52 -0.63
N MET A 226 10.40 3.93 -1.82
CA MET A 226 11.44 3.00 -2.26
C MET A 226 12.73 3.71 -2.71
N LEU A 227 12.74 5.05 -2.82
CA LEU A 227 13.96 5.82 -3.09
C LEU A 227 14.85 6.00 -1.86
N SER A 228 14.32 5.76 -0.64
CA SER A 228 15.14 5.69 0.57
C SER A 228 16.09 4.48 0.48
N LEU A 229 17.40 4.70 0.60
CA LEU A 229 18.40 3.62 0.56
C LEU A 229 18.20 2.62 1.69
N GLU A 230 17.79 3.10 2.86
CA GLU A 230 17.48 2.24 4.01
C GLU A 230 16.27 1.34 3.73
N ASN A 231 15.17 1.92 3.22
CA ASN A 231 13.99 1.13 2.83
C ASN A 231 14.34 0.14 1.72
N ARG A 232 15.15 0.57 0.75
CA ARG A 232 15.66 -0.31 -0.32
C ARG A 232 16.40 -1.51 0.24
N TYR A 233 17.31 -1.30 1.20
CA TYR A 233 18.04 -2.38 1.86
C TYR A 233 17.10 -3.34 2.59
N ILE A 234 16.21 -2.81 3.44
CA ILE A 234 15.29 -3.62 4.25
C ILE A 234 14.40 -4.47 3.35
N VAL A 235 13.80 -3.85 2.31
CA VAL A 235 12.88 -4.55 1.40
C VAL A 235 13.62 -5.58 0.55
N HIS A 236 14.77 -5.23 -0.02
CA HIS A 236 15.58 -6.15 -0.81
C HIS A 236 16.01 -7.38 0.00
N THR A 237 16.54 -7.16 1.21
CA THR A 237 17.04 -8.21 2.09
C THR A 237 15.90 -9.06 2.63
N GLY A 238 14.82 -8.43 3.12
CA GLY A 238 13.67 -9.12 3.69
C GLY A 238 12.92 -9.98 2.67
N PHE A 239 12.74 -9.50 1.43
CA PHE A 239 12.05 -10.28 0.41
C PHE A 239 12.90 -11.39 -0.21
N LYS A 240 14.23 -11.26 -0.21
CA LYS A 240 15.13 -12.36 -0.61
C LYS A 240 15.09 -13.55 0.34
N ASN A 241 14.83 -13.33 1.62
CA ASN A 241 14.83 -14.38 2.63
C ASN A 241 13.66 -14.21 3.60
N ILE A 242 12.45 -14.53 3.14
CA ILE A 242 11.24 -14.47 3.97
C ILE A 242 11.34 -15.54 5.06
N GLN A 243 11.39 -15.10 6.32
CA GLN A 243 11.48 -15.95 7.52
C GLN A 243 10.09 -16.23 8.09
N ASN A 244 9.21 -15.22 8.10
CA ASN A 244 7.88 -15.33 8.67
C ASN A 244 7.02 -16.35 7.90
N TYR A 245 6.55 -17.37 8.61
CA TYR A 245 5.85 -18.48 7.98
C TYR A 245 4.50 -18.08 7.37
N PHE A 246 3.80 -17.13 7.99
CA PHE A 246 2.52 -16.63 7.45
C PHE A 246 2.74 -15.80 6.18
N PHE A 247 3.73 -14.92 6.17
CA PHE A 247 4.08 -14.16 4.96
C PHE A 247 4.46 -15.11 3.81
N LYS A 248 5.25 -16.15 4.11
CA LYS A 248 5.60 -17.20 3.13
C LYS A 248 4.36 -17.92 2.60
N ALA A 249 3.42 -18.32 3.48
CA ALA A 249 2.18 -19.00 3.10
C ALA A 249 1.29 -18.13 2.19
N LEU A 250 1.24 -16.80 2.44
CA LEU A 250 0.56 -15.85 1.57
C LEU A 250 1.20 -15.76 0.19
N CYS A 251 2.53 -15.66 0.12
CA CYS A 251 3.29 -15.63 -1.14
C CYS A 251 3.08 -16.92 -1.95
N GLU A 252 3.14 -18.08 -1.32
CA GLU A 252 2.88 -19.36 -1.97
C GLU A 252 1.46 -19.42 -2.53
N LYS A 253 0.47 -18.94 -1.78
CA LYS A 253 -0.92 -18.92 -2.21
C LYS A 253 -1.16 -17.96 -3.39
N GLN A 254 -0.38 -16.91 -3.51
CA GLN A 254 -0.46 -15.92 -4.58
C GLN A 254 0.61 -16.12 -5.67
N ALA A 255 1.41 -17.19 -5.62
CA ALA A 255 2.55 -17.40 -6.51
C ALA A 255 2.19 -17.25 -8.00
N PHE A 256 1.04 -17.77 -8.43
CA PHE A 256 0.57 -17.63 -9.82
C PHE A 256 0.29 -16.17 -10.18
N SER A 257 -0.40 -15.42 -9.32
CA SER A 257 -0.74 -14.01 -9.56
C SER A 257 0.50 -13.11 -9.55
N MET A 258 1.49 -13.45 -8.72
CA MET A 258 2.76 -12.75 -8.57
C MET A 258 3.80 -13.14 -9.64
N GLY A 259 3.47 -14.07 -10.55
CA GLY A 259 4.42 -14.60 -11.53
C GLY A 259 5.62 -15.33 -10.89
N GLY A 260 5.47 -15.82 -9.65
CA GLY A 260 6.52 -16.49 -8.90
C GLY A 260 7.59 -15.55 -8.30
N LYS A 261 7.40 -14.22 -8.38
CA LYS A 261 8.36 -13.21 -7.95
C LYS A 261 7.81 -12.38 -6.78
N VAL A 262 8.65 -12.17 -5.77
CA VAL A 262 8.32 -11.30 -4.62
C VAL A 262 9.05 -9.97 -4.83
N THR A 263 8.32 -8.95 -5.23
CA THR A 263 8.79 -7.59 -5.46
C THR A 263 7.93 -6.60 -4.69
N PRO A 264 8.35 -5.33 -4.49
CA PRO A 264 7.51 -4.35 -3.82
C PRO A 264 6.12 -4.23 -4.48
N ILE A 265 6.07 -4.22 -5.82
CA ILE A 265 4.81 -4.15 -6.57
C ILE A 265 3.94 -5.39 -6.32
N THR A 266 4.51 -6.60 -6.42
CA THR A 266 3.70 -7.83 -6.26
C THR A 266 3.19 -7.99 -4.83
N VAL A 267 3.96 -7.58 -3.82
CA VAL A 267 3.52 -7.56 -2.42
C VAL A 267 2.41 -6.53 -2.21
N ALA A 268 2.58 -5.30 -2.70
CA ALA A 268 1.59 -4.23 -2.58
C ALA A 268 0.24 -4.60 -3.24
N PHE A 269 0.27 -5.30 -4.39
CA PHE A 269 -0.96 -5.63 -5.13
C PHE A 269 -1.60 -6.96 -4.74
N TYR A 270 -0.84 -7.96 -4.32
CA TYR A 270 -1.36 -9.32 -4.11
C TYR A 270 -1.32 -9.80 -2.66
N ILE A 271 -0.44 -9.26 -1.81
CA ILE A 271 -0.33 -9.67 -0.39
C ILE A 271 -1.01 -8.66 0.53
N THR A 272 -0.58 -7.41 0.52
CA THR A 272 -1.14 -6.34 1.37
C THR A 272 -2.67 -6.25 1.32
N PRO A 273 -3.35 -6.33 0.15
CA PRO A 273 -4.80 -6.26 0.09
C PRO A 273 -5.54 -7.46 0.72
N LEU A 274 -4.88 -8.61 0.84
CA LEU A 274 -5.47 -9.79 1.49
C LEU A 274 -5.52 -9.59 3.01
N ILE A 275 -4.40 -9.14 3.58
CA ILE A 275 -4.28 -8.88 5.02
C ILE A 275 -5.20 -7.71 5.39
N ASN A 276 -5.16 -6.61 4.63
CA ASN A 276 -6.05 -5.46 4.84
C ASN A 276 -7.55 -5.83 4.75
N ALA A 277 -7.94 -6.76 3.88
CA ALA A 277 -9.31 -7.24 3.81
C ALA A 277 -9.72 -8.00 5.07
N MET A 278 -8.81 -8.81 5.62
CA MET A 278 -9.01 -9.51 6.88
C MET A 278 -9.15 -8.53 8.05
N ILE A 279 -8.22 -7.59 8.18
CA ILE A 279 -8.22 -6.58 9.25
C ILE A 279 -9.51 -5.74 9.23
N ARG A 280 -9.99 -5.36 8.04
CA ARG A 280 -11.16 -4.47 7.89
C ARG A 280 -12.50 -5.17 7.94
N ALA A 281 -12.61 -6.43 7.54
CA ALA A 281 -13.87 -7.13 7.34
C ALA A 281 -13.95 -8.50 8.01
N GLY A 282 -12.89 -8.98 8.65
CA GLY A 282 -12.88 -10.20 9.45
C GLY A 282 -13.59 -10.03 10.79
N SER A 283 -14.13 -11.12 11.35
CA SER A 283 -14.56 -11.15 12.74
C SER A 283 -13.35 -11.01 13.68
N MET A 284 -13.57 -10.64 14.95
CA MET A 284 -12.47 -10.55 15.92
C MET A 284 -11.69 -11.86 16.01
N GLU A 285 -12.38 -13.00 16.04
CA GLU A 285 -11.74 -14.32 16.07
C GLU A 285 -10.86 -14.58 14.83
N GLU A 286 -11.29 -14.15 13.63
CA GLU A 286 -10.50 -14.26 12.40
C GLU A 286 -9.29 -13.31 12.44
N LYS A 287 -9.45 -12.09 12.97
CA LYS A 287 -8.34 -11.13 13.15
C LYS A 287 -7.30 -11.64 14.15
N GLU A 288 -7.74 -12.18 15.29
CA GLU A 288 -6.87 -12.79 16.30
C GLU A 288 -6.10 -13.99 15.73
N ARG A 289 -6.74 -14.86 14.95
CA ARG A 289 -6.04 -15.95 14.24
C ARG A 289 -5.03 -15.40 13.23
N CYS A 290 -5.39 -14.38 12.48
CA CYS A 290 -4.49 -13.73 11.52
C CYS A 290 -3.27 -13.14 12.24
N PHE A 291 -3.46 -12.46 13.37
CA PHE A 291 -2.35 -11.95 14.17
C PHE A 291 -1.51 -13.08 14.77
N THR A 292 -2.16 -14.13 15.28
CA THR A 292 -1.45 -15.33 15.77
C THR A 292 -0.58 -15.96 14.67
N ALA A 293 -1.05 -15.95 13.42
CA ALA A 293 -0.28 -16.47 12.29
C ALA A 293 1.04 -15.69 12.06
N PHE A 294 1.06 -14.38 12.35
CA PHE A 294 2.30 -13.58 12.31
C PHE A 294 3.27 -13.95 13.43
N ILE A 295 2.78 -14.20 14.67
CA ILE A 295 3.63 -14.38 15.84
C ILE A 295 3.97 -15.85 16.14
N ASP A 296 3.17 -16.81 15.69
CA ASP A 296 3.35 -18.25 15.85
C ASP A 296 2.66 -19.04 14.74
N GLY A 297 3.17 -18.92 13.52
CA GLY A 297 2.54 -19.48 12.31
C GLY A 297 2.38 -21.01 12.30
N HIS A 298 3.13 -21.73 13.11
CA HIS A 298 3.08 -23.20 13.23
C HIS A 298 2.08 -23.72 14.26
N GLN A 299 1.43 -22.84 15.02
CA GLN A 299 0.38 -23.25 15.95
C GLN A 299 -0.73 -24.02 15.21
N LEU A 300 -1.13 -25.16 15.77
CA LEU A 300 -2.22 -25.96 15.20
C LEU A 300 -3.59 -25.42 15.63
N VAL A 301 -4.45 -25.14 14.66
CA VAL A 301 -5.83 -24.69 14.87
C VAL A 301 -6.82 -25.61 14.16
N PRO A 302 -8.09 -25.69 14.63
CA PRO A 302 -9.12 -26.44 13.93
C PRO A 302 -9.35 -25.87 12.52
N SER A 303 -9.24 -26.72 11.49
CA SER A 303 -9.42 -26.28 10.10
C SER A 303 -10.87 -25.86 9.82
N GLN A 304 -11.04 -24.67 9.26
CA GLN A 304 -12.32 -24.16 8.76
C GLN A 304 -12.57 -24.53 7.27
N LYS A 305 -11.69 -25.31 6.69
CA LYS A 305 -11.82 -25.77 5.30
C LYS A 305 -13.05 -26.64 5.13
N ARG A 306 -13.83 -26.38 4.08
CA ARG A 306 -15.03 -27.17 3.76
C ARG A 306 -14.65 -28.66 3.57
N GLY A 307 -15.29 -29.52 4.35
CA GLY A 307 -15.07 -30.97 4.32
C GLY A 307 -13.92 -31.47 5.21
N ALA A 308 -13.20 -30.58 5.93
CA ALA A 308 -12.10 -30.94 6.83
C ALA A 308 -12.50 -30.89 8.32
N LYS A 309 -13.80 -30.99 8.64
CA LYS A 309 -14.30 -30.94 10.02
C LYS A 309 -13.61 -31.98 10.91
N GLY A 310 -13.00 -31.50 12.00
CA GLY A 310 -12.28 -32.34 12.96
C GLY A 310 -10.82 -32.58 12.61
N THR A 311 -10.28 -31.94 11.56
CA THR A 311 -8.84 -31.88 11.28
C THR A 311 -8.24 -30.61 11.82
N TYR A 312 -6.90 -30.62 12.00
CA TYR A 312 -6.10 -29.47 12.40
C TYR A 312 -5.14 -29.11 11.28
N GLU A 313 -4.84 -27.84 11.17
CA GLU A 313 -3.81 -27.32 10.26
C GLU A 313 -3.05 -26.16 10.92
N GLU A 314 -1.92 -25.78 10.37
CA GLU A 314 -1.14 -24.66 10.88
C GLU A 314 -1.90 -23.34 10.67
N VAL A 315 -1.88 -22.49 11.70
CA VAL A 315 -2.62 -21.22 11.69
C VAL A 315 -2.22 -20.32 10.52
N ALA A 316 -0.97 -20.35 10.09
CA ALA A 316 -0.52 -19.60 8.92
C ALA A 316 -1.24 -20.04 7.62
N ILE A 317 -1.43 -21.33 7.42
CA ILE A 317 -2.13 -21.87 6.25
C ILE A 317 -3.64 -21.56 6.31
N GLU A 318 -4.24 -21.73 7.50
CA GLU A 318 -5.65 -21.36 7.72
C GLU A 318 -5.87 -19.88 7.44
N SER A 319 -5.07 -19.00 8.08
CA SER A 319 -5.20 -17.54 7.96
C SER A 319 -4.93 -17.04 6.52
N ALA A 320 -3.99 -17.63 5.79
CA ALA A 320 -3.77 -17.28 4.38
C ALA A 320 -4.99 -17.59 3.51
N ARG A 321 -5.72 -18.67 3.82
CA ARG A 321 -6.99 -18.99 3.16
C ARG A 321 -8.10 -18.03 3.59
N GLU A 322 -8.21 -17.72 4.88
CA GLU A 322 -9.21 -16.79 5.42
C GLU A 322 -9.02 -15.38 4.84
N CYS A 323 -7.80 -14.87 4.75
CA CYS A 323 -7.48 -13.58 4.10
C CYS A 323 -7.94 -13.56 2.63
N THR A 324 -7.70 -14.64 1.89
CA THR A 324 -8.18 -14.77 0.50
C THR A 324 -9.71 -14.75 0.43
N ASN A 325 -10.39 -15.45 1.34
CA ASN A 325 -11.84 -15.50 1.41
C ASN A 325 -12.43 -14.13 1.82
N ALA A 326 -11.82 -13.45 2.79
CA ALA A 326 -12.19 -12.11 3.22
C ALA A 326 -12.11 -11.11 2.05
N ARG A 327 -11.02 -11.14 1.27
CA ARG A 327 -10.87 -10.32 0.06
C ARG A 327 -11.93 -10.61 -0.98
N ALA A 328 -12.21 -11.89 -1.23
CA ALA A 328 -13.24 -12.29 -2.18
C ALA A 328 -14.65 -11.89 -1.72
N LYS A 329 -14.94 -11.95 -0.42
CA LYS A 329 -16.19 -11.47 0.18
C LYS A 329 -16.31 -9.95 0.06
N GLN A 330 -15.24 -9.22 0.41
CA GLN A 330 -15.15 -7.77 0.29
C GLN A 330 -15.43 -7.31 -1.15
N ASN A 331 -14.81 -7.95 -2.14
CA ASN A 331 -15.02 -7.62 -3.55
C ASN A 331 -16.48 -7.82 -3.98
N ARG A 332 -17.13 -8.92 -3.56
CA ARG A 332 -18.54 -9.18 -3.88
C ARG A 332 -19.50 -8.16 -3.27
N VAL A 333 -19.25 -7.73 -2.02
CA VAL A 333 -20.03 -6.67 -1.40
C VAL A 333 -19.83 -5.36 -2.16
N LEU A 334 -18.58 -5.04 -2.46
CA LEU A 334 -18.22 -3.82 -3.18
C LEU A 334 -18.86 -3.78 -4.59
N ASP A 335 -18.83 -4.90 -5.34
CA ASP A 335 -19.44 -4.99 -6.68
C ASP A 335 -20.94 -4.71 -6.61
N LYS A 336 -21.65 -5.33 -5.63
CA LYS A 336 -23.07 -5.12 -5.44
C LYS A 336 -23.40 -3.66 -5.13
N VAL A 337 -22.66 -3.02 -4.22
CA VAL A 337 -22.87 -1.61 -3.87
C VAL A 337 -22.58 -0.71 -5.05
N VAL A 338 -21.53 -0.96 -5.82
CA VAL A 338 -21.23 -0.18 -7.03
C VAL A 338 -22.37 -0.28 -8.02
N GLU A 339 -22.95 -1.46 -8.26
CA GLU A 339 -24.12 -1.62 -9.15
C GLU A 339 -25.32 -0.78 -8.67
N GLU A 340 -25.63 -0.78 -7.37
CA GLU A 340 -26.71 0.02 -6.78
C GLU A 340 -26.43 1.53 -6.92
N LEU A 341 -25.20 1.96 -6.70
CA LEU A 341 -24.80 3.36 -6.86
C LEU A 341 -24.83 3.83 -8.32
N GLU A 342 -24.58 2.96 -9.29
CA GLU A 342 -24.70 3.28 -10.71
C GLU A 342 -26.14 3.67 -11.08
N ILE A 343 -27.12 2.99 -10.50
CA ILE A 343 -28.52 3.37 -10.69
C ILE A 343 -28.78 4.77 -10.10
N LYS A 344 -28.22 5.07 -8.92
CA LYS A 344 -28.33 6.38 -8.28
C LYS A 344 -27.65 7.48 -9.09
N ILE A 345 -26.44 7.21 -9.58
CA ILE A 345 -25.66 8.12 -10.44
C ILE A 345 -26.47 8.49 -11.68
N ALA A 346 -27.03 7.51 -12.38
CA ALA A 346 -27.83 7.73 -13.58
C ALA A 346 -29.16 8.46 -13.27
N LYS A 347 -29.86 8.07 -12.19
CA LYS A 347 -31.15 8.65 -11.80
C LYS A 347 -31.05 10.14 -11.44
N HIS A 348 -29.93 10.55 -10.82
CA HIS A 348 -29.73 11.94 -10.36
C HIS A 348 -28.80 12.74 -11.26
N ASP A 349 -28.43 12.22 -12.43
CA ASP A 349 -27.53 12.86 -13.39
C ASP A 349 -26.23 13.39 -12.74
N LEU A 350 -25.66 12.61 -11.83
CA LEU A 350 -24.47 13.03 -11.07
C LEU A 350 -23.23 13.22 -11.95
N LEU A 351 -23.23 12.63 -13.15
CA LEU A 351 -22.17 12.79 -14.14
C LEU A 351 -22.21 14.14 -14.88
N SER A 352 -23.23 14.97 -14.67
CA SER A 352 -23.22 16.35 -15.13
C SER A 352 -22.19 17.23 -14.41
N ASN A 353 -21.76 16.81 -13.21
CA ASN A 353 -20.73 17.49 -12.45
C ASN A 353 -19.32 16.99 -12.80
N LYS A 354 -18.32 17.86 -12.66
CA LYS A 354 -16.90 17.52 -12.87
C LYS A 354 -16.35 16.53 -11.82
N ILE A 355 -16.87 16.59 -10.61
CA ILE A 355 -16.55 15.67 -9.51
C ILE A 355 -17.78 14.83 -9.21
N LEU A 356 -17.60 13.53 -9.12
CA LEU A 356 -18.65 12.59 -8.73
C LEU A 356 -18.74 12.52 -7.20
N PHE A 357 -19.70 13.24 -6.62
CA PHE A 357 -19.94 13.21 -5.18
C PHE A 357 -21.16 12.33 -4.88
N ILE A 358 -20.96 11.25 -4.13
CA ILE A 358 -21.98 10.26 -3.81
C ILE A 358 -22.21 10.24 -2.31
N ARG A 359 -23.41 10.61 -1.89
CA ARG A 359 -23.87 10.44 -0.52
C ARG A 359 -24.51 9.06 -0.38
N LEU A 360 -23.99 8.27 0.53
CA LEU A 360 -24.56 6.98 0.92
C LEU A 360 -25.66 7.22 1.95
N ASP A 361 -26.78 6.55 1.77
CA ASP A 361 -27.91 6.54 2.73
C ASP A 361 -28.05 5.16 3.40
N ASP A 362 -27.27 4.17 2.98
CA ASP A 362 -27.32 2.79 3.47
C ASP A 362 -26.37 2.59 4.66
N GLU A 363 -26.94 2.25 5.82
CA GLU A 363 -26.19 1.95 7.05
C GLU A 363 -25.54 0.55 7.00
N ASP A 364 -26.00 -0.33 6.10
CA ASP A 364 -25.50 -1.71 6.00
C ASP A 364 -24.16 -1.83 5.24
N PHE A 365 -23.76 -0.77 4.54
CA PHE A 365 -22.48 -0.75 3.84
C PHE A 365 -21.35 -0.26 4.77
N PRO A 366 -20.31 -1.09 5.03
CA PRO A 366 -19.25 -0.73 5.96
C PRO A 366 -18.49 0.54 5.54
N PRO A 367 -18.35 1.55 6.42
CA PRO A 367 -17.64 2.80 6.13
C PRO A 367 -16.19 2.59 5.64
N GLU A 368 -15.54 1.53 6.11
CA GLU A 368 -14.16 1.15 5.77
C GLU A 368 -13.99 0.84 4.27
N LEU A 369 -15.11 0.57 3.56
CA LEU A 369 -15.09 0.30 2.12
C LEU A 369 -15.33 1.55 1.26
N ASN A 370 -15.62 2.71 1.85
CA ASN A 370 -15.88 3.95 1.11
C ASN A 370 -14.74 4.27 0.13
N GLY A 371 -13.48 4.14 0.55
CA GLY A 371 -12.32 4.40 -0.29
C GLY A 371 -12.19 3.42 -1.47
N LEU A 372 -12.52 2.15 -1.28
CA LEU A 372 -12.52 1.15 -2.37
C LEU A 372 -13.67 1.39 -3.34
N CYS A 373 -14.84 1.80 -2.83
CA CYS A 373 -15.98 2.18 -3.65
C CYS A 373 -15.65 3.41 -4.51
N ALA A 374 -15.11 4.47 -3.89
CA ALA A 374 -14.67 5.67 -4.59
C ALA A 374 -13.64 5.35 -5.68
N MET A 375 -12.67 4.47 -5.41
CA MET A 375 -11.66 4.04 -6.37
C MET A 375 -12.27 3.32 -7.58
N LYS A 376 -13.20 2.38 -7.35
CA LYS A 376 -13.88 1.68 -8.47
C LYS A 376 -14.71 2.62 -9.34
N LEU A 377 -15.43 3.54 -8.72
CA LEU A 377 -16.27 4.50 -9.43
C LEU A 377 -15.42 5.55 -10.17
N ALA A 378 -14.33 6.04 -9.55
CA ALA A 378 -13.38 6.94 -10.21
C ALA A 378 -12.77 6.28 -11.46
N ALA A 379 -12.32 5.04 -11.35
CA ALA A 379 -11.78 4.29 -12.48
C ALA A 379 -12.83 4.03 -13.57
N LYS A 380 -14.08 3.71 -13.20
CA LYS A 380 -15.15 3.43 -14.16
C LYS A 380 -15.59 4.66 -14.92
N TYR A 381 -15.83 5.76 -14.21
CA TYR A 381 -16.38 6.99 -14.79
C TYR A 381 -15.32 8.00 -15.21
N GLN A 382 -14.03 7.67 -14.96
CA GLN A 382 -12.90 8.55 -15.25
C GLN A 382 -13.15 9.96 -14.68
N ARG A 383 -13.48 10.03 -13.36
CA ARG A 383 -13.75 11.28 -12.64
C ARG A 383 -13.28 11.21 -11.20
N PRO A 384 -12.74 12.28 -10.65
CA PRO A 384 -12.52 12.35 -9.21
C PRO A 384 -13.83 12.06 -8.46
N THR A 385 -13.76 11.16 -7.49
CA THR A 385 -14.96 10.62 -6.84
C THR A 385 -14.84 10.72 -5.32
N ILE A 386 -15.91 11.18 -4.68
CA ILE A 386 -16.12 11.20 -3.23
C ILE A 386 -17.28 10.28 -2.90
N VAL A 387 -17.08 9.36 -1.95
CA VAL A 387 -18.11 8.50 -1.36
C VAL A 387 -18.16 8.77 0.12
N ALA A 388 -19.28 9.29 0.62
CA ALA A 388 -19.37 9.82 1.97
C ALA A 388 -20.77 9.66 2.57
N ARG A 389 -20.90 9.84 3.89
CA ARG A 389 -22.14 9.74 4.67
C ARG A 389 -22.35 11.00 5.50
N LEU A 390 -23.62 11.38 5.65
CA LEU A 390 -24.01 12.45 6.55
C LEU A 390 -24.08 11.88 7.98
N ASN A 391 -23.43 12.57 8.93
CA ASN A 391 -23.58 12.28 10.34
C ASN A 391 -24.69 13.14 11.00
N ASP A 392 -25.00 12.86 12.26
CA ASP A 392 -26.05 13.58 13.02
C ASP A 392 -25.72 15.06 13.27
N GLU A 393 -24.48 15.45 13.12
CA GLU A 393 -24.00 16.84 13.29
C GLU A 393 -24.11 17.69 12.02
N GLY A 394 -24.61 17.10 10.94
CA GLY A 394 -24.74 17.77 9.65
C GLY A 394 -23.44 17.88 8.86
N GLU A 395 -22.44 17.09 9.24
CA GLU A 395 -21.18 16.96 8.53
C GLU A 395 -21.18 15.67 7.70
N ILE A 396 -20.69 15.74 6.48
CA ILE A 396 -20.53 14.61 5.57
C ILE A 396 -19.08 14.15 5.67
N LYS A 397 -18.85 12.91 6.12
CA LYS A 397 -17.53 12.28 6.24
C LYS A 397 -17.40 11.10 5.29
N GLY A 398 -16.22 10.95 4.67
CA GLY A 398 -15.99 9.84 3.76
C GLY A 398 -14.60 9.80 3.17
N SER A 399 -14.51 9.20 2.00
CA SER A 399 -13.24 9.02 1.28
C SER A 399 -13.32 9.59 -0.11
N SER A 400 -12.23 10.21 -0.55
CA SER A 400 -12.05 10.71 -1.92
C SER A 400 -11.01 9.90 -2.67
N ARG A 401 -11.19 9.84 -3.99
CA ARG A 401 -10.20 9.30 -4.94
C ARG A 401 -10.13 10.19 -6.16
N GLY A 402 -8.94 10.71 -6.42
CA GLY A 402 -8.59 11.41 -7.67
C GLY A 402 -8.24 10.43 -8.78
N LEU A 403 -7.79 10.96 -9.89
CA LEU A 403 -7.28 10.22 -11.04
C LEU A 403 -5.80 10.55 -11.20
N ASN A 404 -4.95 9.52 -11.17
CA ASN A 404 -3.51 9.72 -11.37
C ASN A 404 -3.20 10.13 -12.82
N GLU A 405 -4.00 9.65 -13.76
CA GLU A 405 -3.87 9.94 -15.19
C GLU A 405 -4.78 11.12 -15.62
N SER A 406 -4.66 12.27 -14.92
CA SER A 406 -5.45 13.47 -15.23
C SER A 406 -4.64 14.76 -15.06
N GLU A 407 -5.12 15.86 -15.65
CA GLU A 407 -4.55 17.21 -15.46
C GLU A 407 -4.66 17.69 -14.00
N LEU A 408 -5.58 17.13 -13.21
CA LEU A 408 -5.71 17.41 -11.78
C LEU A 408 -4.77 16.50 -11.00
N THR A 409 -3.55 16.94 -10.78
CA THR A 409 -2.47 16.15 -10.16
C THR A 409 -2.68 15.84 -8.68
N SER A 410 -3.35 16.75 -7.92
CA SER A 410 -3.68 16.55 -6.51
C SER A 410 -5.13 16.94 -6.25
N PHE A 411 -5.98 15.94 -6.07
CA PHE A 411 -7.38 16.15 -5.71
C PHE A 411 -7.51 16.66 -4.26
N LYS A 412 -6.60 16.25 -3.38
CA LYS A 412 -6.53 16.74 -2.00
C LYS A 412 -6.29 18.25 -1.97
N ASN A 413 -5.22 18.73 -2.62
CA ASN A 413 -4.89 20.16 -2.65
C ASN A 413 -6.03 20.98 -3.26
N PHE A 414 -6.68 20.48 -4.32
CA PHE A 414 -7.86 21.14 -4.91
C PHE A 414 -8.99 21.31 -3.90
N MET A 415 -9.26 20.30 -3.06
CA MET A 415 -10.27 20.38 -2.02
C MET A 415 -9.86 21.36 -0.91
N ASP A 416 -8.59 21.34 -0.48
CA ASP A 416 -8.04 22.26 0.53
C ASP A 416 -8.13 23.71 0.05
N GLU A 417 -7.71 24.01 -1.17
CA GLU A 417 -7.76 25.35 -1.76
C GLU A 417 -9.19 25.88 -1.92
N SER A 418 -10.18 24.99 -2.01
CA SER A 418 -11.58 25.39 -2.12
C SER A 418 -12.11 26.06 -0.85
N GLY A 419 -11.55 25.72 0.32
CA GLY A 419 -11.97 26.23 1.63
C GLY A 419 -13.33 25.73 2.13
N PHE A 420 -13.95 24.73 1.48
CA PHE A 420 -15.25 24.18 1.86
C PHE A 420 -15.16 22.99 2.82
N PHE A 421 -14.01 22.32 2.88
CA PHE A 421 -13.80 21.11 3.67
C PHE A 421 -13.38 21.47 5.11
N THR A 422 -13.88 20.69 6.06
CA THR A 422 -13.48 20.80 7.47
C THR A 422 -12.11 20.15 7.71
N PHE A 423 -11.83 19.10 6.94
CA PHE A 423 -10.51 18.47 6.85
C PHE A 423 -10.36 17.68 5.55
N THR A 424 -9.10 17.49 5.13
CA THR A 424 -8.68 16.49 4.14
C THR A 424 -7.41 15.81 4.67
N ALA A 425 -7.42 14.50 4.84
CA ALA A 425 -6.31 13.76 5.46
C ALA A 425 -5.90 12.57 4.62
N GLY A 426 -4.63 12.47 4.25
CA GLY A 426 -4.06 11.41 3.41
C GLY A 426 -3.27 11.94 2.23
N HIS A 427 -3.18 11.14 1.16
CA HIS A 427 -2.38 11.40 -0.03
C HIS A 427 -3.12 12.24 -1.08
N ASP A 428 -2.38 12.78 -2.06
CA ASP A 428 -2.89 13.66 -3.13
C ASP A 428 -4.18 13.18 -3.81
N ASN A 429 -4.25 11.91 -4.18
CA ASN A 429 -5.38 11.31 -4.87
C ASN A 429 -6.13 10.25 -4.04
N ALA A 430 -5.85 10.14 -2.74
CA ALA A 430 -6.50 9.19 -1.85
C ALA A 430 -6.53 9.72 -0.42
N CYS A 431 -7.61 10.42 -0.03
CA CYS A 431 -7.72 10.98 1.30
C CYS A 431 -9.12 10.78 1.93
N GLY A 432 -9.16 10.91 3.26
CA GLY A 432 -10.38 11.09 4.01
C GLY A 432 -10.83 12.55 3.92
N ILE A 433 -12.14 12.79 3.98
CA ILE A 433 -12.72 14.13 3.90
C ILE A 433 -13.82 14.37 4.92
N GLY A 434 -13.98 15.64 5.32
CA GLY A 434 -15.14 16.17 6.01
C GLY A 434 -15.62 17.44 5.34
N ILE A 435 -16.93 17.59 5.17
CA ILE A 435 -17.56 18.80 4.61
C ILE A 435 -18.95 18.96 5.21
N TYR A 436 -19.34 20.17 5.61
CA TYR A 436 -20.72 20.39 6.04
C TYR A 436 -21.70 20.30 4.87
N ASP A 437 -22.86 19.66 5.06
CA ASP A 437 -23.90 19.48 4.04
C ASP A 437 -24.32 20.81 3.38
N LYS A 438 -24.39 21.88 4.17
CA LYS A 438 -24.68 23.25 3.68
C LYS A 438 -23.66 23.79 2.66
N ASN A 439 -22.44 23.28 2.64
CA ASN A 439 -21.37 23.73 1.73
C ASN A 439 -21.32 22.92 0.44
N LEU A 440 -22.03 21.80 0.35
CA LEU A 440 -21.93 20.86 -0.78
C LEU A 440 -22.29 21.49 -2.12
N SER A 441 -23.38 22.30 -2.18
CA SER A 441 -23.78 22.97 -3.41
C SER A 441 -22.75 23.98 -3.90
N ALA A 442 -22.20 24.78 -2.96
CA ALA A 442 -21.16 25.75 -3.29
C ALA A 442 -19.86 25.08 -3.74
N PHE A 443 -19.50 23.96 -3.16
CA PHE A 443 -18.36 23.17 -3.62
C PHE A 443 -18.58 22.62 -5.03
N HIS A 444 -19.77 22.12 -5.37
CA HIS A 444 -20.09 21.68 -6.73
C HIS A 444 -19.96 22.82 -7.76
N GLU A 445 -20.49 24.00 -7.45
CA GLU A 445 -20.37 25.19 -8.30
C GLU A 445 -18.91 25.56 -8.53
N TYR A 446 -18.12 25.65 -7.45
CA TYR A 446 -16.68 25.91 -7.49
C TYR A 446 -15.94 24.89 -8.36
N ALA A 447 -16.20 23.60 -8.13
CA ALA A 447 -15.53 22.52 -8.86
C ALA A 447 -15.87 22.55 -10.36
N ASN A 448 -17.14 22.76 -10.70
CA ASN A 448 -17.59 22.83 -12.09
C ASN A 448 -16.98 24.05 -12.81
N GLU A 449 -16.83 25.19 -12.13
CA GLU A 449 -16.20 26.38 -12.69
C GLU A 449 -14.68 26.19 -12.86
N LYS A 450 -13.98 25.77 -11.82
CA LYS A 450 -12.52 25.62 -11.84
C LYS A 450 -12.05 24.53 -12.80
N LEU A 451 -12.80 23.44 -12.90
CA LEU A 451 -12.47 22.30 -13.74
C LEU A 451 -13.18 22.33 -15.10
N ALA A 452 -13.81 23.47 -15.49
CA ALA A 452 -14.57 23.57 -16.72
C ALA A 452 -13.80 23.11 -17.96
N ASN A 453 -12.52 23.45 -18.03
CA ASN A 453 -11.63 23.13 -19.15
C ASN A 453 -10.89 21.79 -18.99
N VAL A 454 -11.01 21.10 -17.85
CA VAL A 454 -10.40 19.79 -17.64
C VAL A 454 -11.28 18.72 -18.27
N ASP A 455 -10.72 17.95 -19.19
CA ASP A 455 -11.38 16.79 -19.79
C ASP A 455 -10.91 15.50 -19.10
N PHE A 456 -11.69 15.02 -18.15
CA PHE A 456 -11.43 13.75 -17.48
C PHE A 456 -11.71 12.51 -18.34
N GLY A 457 -12.37 12.66 -19.48
CA GLY A 457 -12.61 11.58 -20.44
C GLY A 457 -11.38 11.26 -21.28
N GLU A 458 -10.41 12.19 -21.34
CA GLU A 458 -9.16 11.99 -22.05
C GLU A 458 -8.06 11.56 -21.08
N ASN A 459 -7.62 10.30 -21.19
CA ASN A 459 -6.54 9.79 -20.37
C ASN A 459 -5.23 10.54 -20.64
N TRP A 460 -4.65 11.09 -19.60
CA TRP A 460 -3.38 11.80 -19.59
C TRP A 460 -2.31 10.95 -18.91
N TYR A 461 -1.22 10.69 -19.63
CA TYR A 461 -0.10 9.88 -19.10
C TYR A 461 1.18 10.71 -19.02
N GLU A 462 1.79 10.74 -17.87
CA GLU A 462 3.19 11.10 -17.72
C GLU A 462 4.03 9.87 -18.02
N VAL A 463 4.81 9.93 -19.12
CA VAL A 463 5.62 8.80 -19.60
C VAL A 463 7.10 9.08 -19.41
N ASN A 464 7.84 8.04 -19.06
CA ASN A 464 9.28 8.15 -18.82
C ASN A 464 10.09 7.96 -20.13
N PHE A 465 9.53 7.23 -21.07
CA PHE A 465 10.17 6.95 -22.35
C PHE A 465 9.17 7.09 -23.49
N GLU A 466 9.61 7.72 -24.58
CA GLU A 466 8.85 7.81 -25.82
C GLU A 466 9.67 7.23 -26.97
N ARG A 467 9.04 6.35 -27.78
CA ARG A 467 9.66 5.67 -28.93
C ARG A 467 8.67 5.59 -30.10
N ILE A 468 9.22 5.49 -31.31
CA ILE A 468 8.48 4.99 -32.47
C ILE A 468 8.77 3.49 -32.65
N ALA A 469 7.83 2.72 -33.16
CA ALA A 469 7.96 1.26 -33.24
C ALA A 469 9.19 0.76 -34.02
N ALA A 470 9.74 1.61 -34.90
CA ALA A 470 10.95 1.31 -35.69
C ALA A 470 12.27 1.65 -34.97
N ASP A 471 12.25 2.25 -33.77
CA ASP A 471 13.46 2.56 -33.02
C ASP A 471 14.19 1.28 -32.61
N GLN A 472 15.50 1.23 -32.87
CA GLN A 472 16.32 0.04 -32.67
C GLN A 472 16.64 -0.24 -31.20
N ASP A 473 16.46 0.75 -30.32
CA ASP A 473 16.77 0.67 -28.89
C ASP A 473 15.62 0.16 -28.01
N ILE A 474 14.42 -0.05 -28.55
CA ILE A 474 13.24 -0.45 -27.75
C ILE A 474 13.44 -1.79 -27.05
N GLU A 475 14.02 -2.76 -27.75
CA GLU A 475 14.29 -4.08 -27.18
C GLU A 475 15.21 -3.95 -25.95
N GLN A 476 16.31 -3.20 -26.08
CA GLN A 476 17.27 -2.97 -25.00
C GLN A 476 16.63 -2.17 -23.85
N LEU A 477 15.80 -1.16 -24.16
CA LEU A 477 15.03 -0.42 -23.16
C LEU A 477 14.14 -1.37 -22.34
N ILE A 478 13.38 -2.25 -22.99
CA ILE A 478 12.50 -3.19 -22.31
C ILE A 478 13.29 -4.15 -21.41
N TYR A 479 14.39 -4.73 -21.92
CA TYR A 479 15.25 -5.59 -21.12
C TYR A 479 15.79 -4.87 -19.89
N ASN A 480 16.36 -3.68 -20.06
CA ASN A 480 16.99 -2.93 -18.98
C ASN A 480 15.98 -2.51 -17.88
N ILE A 481 14.76 -2.14 -18.25
CA ILE A 481 13.74 -1.81 -17.25
C ILE A 481 13.19 -3.07 -16.56
N ALA A 482 12.91 -4.12 -17.32
CA ALA A 482 12.25 -5.32 -16.80
C ALA A 482 13.18 -6.22 -15.97
N GLU A 483 14.50 -6.17 -16.17
CA GLU A 483 15.46 -6.89 -15.31
C GLU A 483 15.55 -6.33 -13.89
N HIS A 484 15.13 -5.06 -13.71
CA HIS A 484 15.17 -4.34 -12.44
C HIS A 484 13.79 -4.20 -11.78
N GLU A 485 12.91 -5.18 -11.92
CA GLU A 485 11.54 -5.12 -11.41
C GLU A 485 11.44 -4.98 -9.88
N ASP A 486 12.48 -5.33 -9.13
CA ASP A 486 12.58 -5.18 -7.67
C ASP A 486 12.90 -3.76 -7.19
N LEU A 487 13.20 -2.85 -8.11
CA LEU A 487 13.44 -1.43 -7.80
C LEU A 487 12.15 -0.62 -7.67
N TRP A 488 11.09 -1.05 -8.36
CA TRP A 488 9.89 -0.25 -8.53
C TRP A 488 8.90 -0.42 -7.37
N GLY A 489 8.33 0.68 -6.91
CA GLY A 489 7.37 0.72 -5.81
C GLY A 489 6.91 2.15 -5.54
N GLN A 490 6.43 2.40 -4.33
CA GLN A 490 6.02 3.74 -3.91
C GLN A 490 7.23 4.70 -3.93
N GLY A 491 7.00 5.95 -4.35
CA GLY A 491 8.07 6.94 -4.54
C GLY A 491 8.98 6.69 -5.74
N ASN A 492 9.06 5.45 -6.21
CA ASN A 492 9.82 5.04 -7.39
C ASN A 492 8.95 4.17 -8.32
N PRO A 493 7.92 4.74 -8.98
CA PRO A 493 6.96 3.99 -9.78
C PRO A 493 7.63 3.32 -10.98
N GLU A 494 7.06 2.16 -11.37
CA GLU A 494 7.47 1.47 -12.59
C GLU A 494 7.33 2.39 -13.81
N PRO A 495 8.37 2.51 -14.67
CA PRO A 495 8.36 3.43 -15.79
C PRO A 495 7.26 3.11 -16.81
N LEU A 496 6.60 4.15 -17.33
CA LEU A 496 5.70 4.05 -18.47
C LEU A 496 6.44 4.35 -19.77
N ILE A 497 6.22 3.49 -20.75
CA ILE A 497 6.79 3.59 -22.10
C ILE A 497 5.64 3.89 -23.07
N HIS A 498 5.79 4.96 -23.84
CA HIS A 498 4.89 5.35 -24.93
C HIS A 498 5.51 4.92 -26.26
N ILE A 499 4.83 4.06 -27.02
CA ILE A 499 5.28 3.59 -28.33
C ILE A 499 4.26 3.96 -29.38
N ARG A 500 4.73 4.71 -30.40
CA ARG A 500 3.93 5.19 -31.52
C ARG A 500 4.23 4.44 -32.82
N ASP A 501 3.36 4.61 -33.80
CA ASP A 501 3.54 4.15 -35.18
C ASP A 501 3.72 2.62 -35.28
N ILE A 502 3.00 1.85 -34.47
CA ILE A 502 2.94 0.40 -34.56
C ILE A 502 1.95 0.06 -35.69
N ASN A 503 2.47 -0.14 -36.90
CA ASN A 503 1.66 -0.47 -38.08
C ASN A 503 1.42 -1.97 -38.15
N ILE A 504 0.16 -2.39 -38.08
CA ILE A 504 -0.29 -3.79 -38.04
C ILE A 504 -1.48 -4.01 -38.97
N THR A 505 -1.77 -5.27 -39.21
CA THR A 505 -2.98 -5.75 -39.88
C THR A 505 -3.77 -6.67 -38.93
N LYS A 506 -5.00 -7.02 -39.28
CA LYS A 506 -5.80 -7.99 -38.51
C LYS A 506 -5.08 -9.34 -38.31
N HIS A 507 -4.18 -9.73 -39.21
CA HIS A 507 -3.42 -10.97 -39.12
C HIS A 507 -2.33 -10.95 -38.04
N ASP A 508 -1.90 -9.76 -37.61
CA ASP A 508 -0.91 -9.60 -36.54
C ASP A 508 -1.54 -9.73 -35.14
N VAL A 509 -2.88 -9.74 -35.06
CA VAL A 509 -3.64 -9.77 -33.79
C VAL A 509 -3.95 -11.22 -33.41
N GLN A 510 -3.44 -11.66 -32.28
CA GLN A 510 -3.73 -12.96 -31.67
C GLN A 510 -4.62 -12.79 -30.45
N VAL A 511 -5.69 -13.58 -30.38
CA VAL A 511 -6.61 -13.60 -29.24
C VAL A 511 -6.31 -14.82 -28.39
N MET A 512 -6.10 -14.61 -27.09
CA MET A 512 -5.65 -15.65 -26.17
C MET A 512 -6.56 -15.74 -24.94
N GLY A 513 -6.32 -16.80 -24.13
CA GLY A 513 -7.04 -17.03 -22.89
C GLY A 513 -8.37 -17.79 -23.09
N LYS A 514 -8.89 -18.40 -22.01
CA LYS A 514 -10.16 -19.17 -22.04
C LYS A 514 -11.38 -18.28 -22.32
N SER A 515 -11.33 -17.02 -21.88
CA SER A 515 -12.36 -15.99 -22.09
C SER A 515 -12.23 -15.29 -23.45
N ALA A 516 -11.17 -15.56 -24.22
CA ALA A 516 -10.86 -14.88 -25.49
C ALA A 516 -10.83 -13.34 -25.35
N ASP A 517 -10.28 -12.86 -24.26
CA ASP A 517 -10.24 -11.43 -23.90
C ASP A 517 -8.82 -10.90 -23.67
N THR A 518 -7.81 -11.65 -24.08
CA THR A 518 -6.40 -11.21 -24.08
C THR A 518 -5.92 -11.04 -25.52
N VAL A 519 -5.41 -9.85 -25.83
CA VAL A 519 -4.81 -9.53 -27.12
C VAL A 519 -3.30 -9.62 -27.02
N LYS A 520 -2.67 -10.29 -27.98
CA LYS A 520 -1.23 -10.28 -28.23
C LYS A 520 -0.95 -9.85 -29.66
N ILE A 521 -0.09 -8.87 -29.80
CA ILE A 521 0.43 -8.39 -31.08
C ILE A 521 1.94 -8.55 -31.05
N VAL A 522 2.56 -9.09 -32.11
CA VAL A 522 4.02 -9.19 -32.19
C VAL A 522 4.49 -8.33 -33.36
N LYS A 523 5.36 -7.37 -33.08
CA LYS A 523 5.94 -6.48 -34.09
C LYS A 523 7.39 -6.15 -33.73
N PHE A 524 8.27 -6.23 -34.70
CA PHE A 524 9.73 -5.97 -34.52
C PHE A 524 10.36 -6.75 -33.34
N GLY A 525 9.95 -8.01 -33.12
CA GLY A 525 10.45 -8.84 -32.03
C GLY A 525 9.82 -8.59 -30.66
N ILE A 526 9.00 -7.54 -30.52
CA ILE A 526 8.36 -7.15 -29.26
C ILE A 526 6.92 -7.63 -29.23
N ALA A 527 6.49 -8.21 -28.10
CA ALA A 527 5.12 -8.60 -27.86
C ALA A 527 4.36 -7.50 -27.10
N TYR A 528 3.26 -7.03 -27.65
CA TYR A 528 2.35 -6.08 -27.02
C TYR A 528 1.15 -6.85 -26.48
N MET A 529 0.93 -6.84 -25.16
CA MET A 529 -0.06 -7.65 -24.46
C MET A 529 -1.10 -6.78 -23.78
N LYS A 530 -2.39 -7.04 -24.03
CA LYS A 530 -3.50 -6.40 -23.32
C LYS A 530 -4.42 -7.47 -22.74
N PHE A 531 -4.57 -7.46 -21.41
CA PHE A 531 -5.55 -8.27 -20.70
C PHE A 531 -6.91 -7.56 -20.66
N HIS A 532 -7.99 -8.32 -20.57
CA HIS A 532 -9.37 -7.80 -20.55
C HIS A 532 -9.68 -6.85 -21.72
N ALA A 533 -9.24 -7.27 -22.91
CA ALA A 533 -9.12 -6.44 -24.11
C ALA A 533 -10.37 -6.47 -25.00
N LYS A 534 -11.58 -6.71 -24.48
CA LYS A 534 -12.81 -6.75 -25.30
C LYS A 534 -13.01 -5.47 -26.14
N GLN A 535 -12.86 -4.31 -25.51
CA GLN A 535 -12.97 -3.03 -26.22
C GLN A 535 -11.88 -2.86 -27.28
N MET A 536 -10.64 -3.25 -26.97
CA MET A 536 -9.54 -3.20 -27.93
C MET A 536 -9.81 -4.08 -29.16
N LEU A 537 -10.39 -5.25 -28.98
CA LEU A 537 -10.78 -6.12 -30.11
C LEU A 537 -11.82 -5.49 -31.01
N GLU A 538 -12.82 -4.79 -30.44
CA GLU A 538 -13.83 -4.05 -31.18
C GLU A 538 -13.20 -2.89 -31.96
N ASP A 539 -12.26 -2.17 -31.36
CA ASP A 539 -11.59 -1.03 -31.98
C ASP A 539 -10.65 -1.49 -33.11
N LEU A 540 -9.87 -2.55 -32.89
CA LEU A 540 -9.01 -3.13 -33.93
C LEU A 540 -9.81 -3.72 -35.11
N ALA A 541 -11.04 -4.19 -34.87
CA ALA A 541 -11.90 -4.74 -35.93
C ALA A 541 -12.39 -3.68 -36.93
N LYS A 542 -12.32 -2.39 -36.61
CA LYS A 542 -12.81 -1.31 -37.46
C LYS A 542 -12.00 -1.07 -38.74
N TYR A 543 -10.70 -1.47 -38.72
CA TYR A 543 -9.78 -1.17 -39.81
C TYR A 543 -9.05 -2.43 -40.28
N ASP A 544 -8.70 -2.51 -41.56
CA ASP A 544 -7.92 -3.61 -42.14
C ASP A 544 -6.41 -3.37 -41.98
N VAL A 545 -6.00 -2.12 -42.12
CA VAL A 545 -4.65 -1.63 -41.79
C VAL A 545 -4.80 -0.71 -40.58
N ILE A 546 -4.01 -0.96 -39.56
CA ILE A 546 -4.17 -0.34 -38.26
C ILE A 546 -2.87 0.38 -37.90
N LYS A 547 -2.98 1.64 -37.53
CA LYS A 547 -1.95 2.38 -36.83
C LYS A 547 -2.29 2.36 -35.35
N LEU A 548 -1.46 1.67 -34.56
CA LEU A 548 -1.62 1.52 -33.13
C LEU A 548 -0.57 2.35 -32.39
N GLU A 549 -1.01 2.98 -31.32
CA GLU A 549 -0.20 3.70 -30.36
C GLU A 549 -0.51 3.13 -28.97
N VAL A 550 0.50 2.89 -28.15
CA VAL A 550 0.34 2.27 -26.83
C VAL A 550 1.13 2.99 -25.76
N VAL A 551 0.56 3.03 -24.55
CA VAL A 551 1.30 3.28 -23.30
C VAL A 551 1.28 2.01 -22.47
N GLY A 552 2.43 1.62 -21.95
CA GLY A 552 2.52 0.39 -21.18
C GLY A 552 3.79 0.26 -20.36
N ARG A 553 3.94 -0.89 -19.72
CA ARG A 553 5.06 -1.26 -18.87
C ARG A 553 5.90 -2.33 -19.51
N ALA A 554 7.22 -2.23 -19.31
CA ALA A 554 8.17 -3.26 -19.75
C ALA A 554 7.98 -4.55 -18.97
N ASN A 555 8.10 -5.66 -19.67
CA ASN A 555 8.09 -6.99 -19.05
C ASN A 555 8.90 -7.98 -19.89
N LEU A 556 9.35 -9.07 -19.30
CA LEU A 556 10.00 -10.18 -19.99
C LEU A 556 9.16 -11.44 -19.84
N ASN A 557 8.79 -12.03 -20.97
CA ASN A 557 8.18 -13.35 -20.97
C ASN A 557 9.27 -14.41 -21.00
N GLU A 558 9.34 -15.23 -19.96
CA GLU A 558 10.26 -16.36 -19.91
C GLU A 558 9.56 -17.64 -20.38
N TRP A 559 10.14 -18.28 -21.38
CA TRP A 559 9.71 -19.60 -21.87
C TRP A 559 10.91 -20.48 -22.19
N MET A 560 11.03 -21.61 -21.50
CA MET A 560 12.15 -22.56 -21.66
C MET A 560 13.55 -21.91 -21.55
N GLY A 561 13.70 -20.93 -20.63
CA GLY A 561 14.95 -20.20 -20.43
C GLY A 561 15.26 -19.13 -21.51
N GLN A 562 14.32 -18.88 -22.41
CA GLN A 562 14.41 -17.77 -23.37
C GLN A 562 13.52 -16.62 -22.91
N TYR A 563 14.08 -15.42 -22.92
CA TYR A 563 13.37 -14.19 -22.59
C TYR A 563 12.93 -13.49 -23.87
N THR A 564 11.65 -13.10 -23.91
CA THR A 564 11.09 -12.30 -25.01
C THR A 564 10.61 -10.97 -24.46
N PRO A 565 11.06 -9.82 -25.03
CA PRO A 565 10.63 -8.51 -24.58
C PRO A 565 9.16 -8.29 -24.89
N GLN A 566 8.44 -7.75 -23.90
CA GLN A 566 7.03 -7.45 -24.07
C GLN A 566 6.63 -6.14 -23.35
N ILE A 567 5.55 -5.53 -23.85
CA ILE A 567 4.89 -4.39 -23.24
C ILE A 567 3.51 -4.83 -22.76
N PHE A 568 3.25 -4.69 -21.47
CA PHE A 568 1.90 -4.80 -20.93
C PHE A 568 1.16 -3.47 -21.16
N ILE A 569 0.23 -3.47 -22.10
CA ILE A 569 -0.50 -2.27 -22.51
C ILE A 569 -1.41 -1.78 -21.39
N SER A 570 -1.13 -0.60 -20.87
CA SER A 570 -2.01 0.13 -19.94
C SER A 570 -3.16 0.77 -20.72
N ASN A 571 -2.85 1.53 -21.77
CA ASN A 571 -3.81 2.16 -22.66
C ASN A 571 -3.32 2.18 -24.12
N TYR A 572 -4.23 2.45 -25.06
CA TYR A 572 -3.94 2.42 -26.49
C TYR A 572 -4.80 3.43 -27.25
N GLN A 573 -4.36 3.77 -28.46
CA GLN A 573 -5.13 4.48 -29.46
C GLN A 573 -5.01 3.74 -30.80
N VAL A 574 -6.15 3.66 -31.54
CA VAL A 574 -6.24 2.98 -32.83
C VAL A 574 -6.70 3.97 -33.89
N GLU A 575 -5.99 4.04 -34.99
CA GLU A 575 -6.31 4.87 -36.14
C GLU A 575 -6.28 4.04 -37.44
N ASP A 576 -6.91 4.56 -38.50
CA ASP A 576 -6.84 3.94 -39.84
C ASP A 576 -5.41 4.10 -40.40
N GLY A 577 -4.69 3.01 -40.51
CA GLY A 577 -3.33 2.99 -41.08
C GLY A 577 -3.27 3.22 -42.59
N ALA A 578 -4.38 3.07 -43.30
CA ALA A 578 -4.44 3.29 -44.76
C ALA A 578 -4.38 4.79 -45.15
N LEU A 579 -4.64 5.70 -44.20
CA LEU A 579 -4.56 7.16 -44.43
C LEU A 579 -3.12 7.71 -44.29
N ALA A 580 -2.13 6.89 -43.94
CA ALA A 580 -0.76 7.29 -43.68
C ALA A 580 0.19 7.13 -44.88
N PHE A 581 -0.32 6.88 -46.10
CA PHE A 581 0.44 6.74 -47.34
C PHE A 581 0.20 7.89 -48.30
#